data_eba172829a46936e2c89fff41ef8c645
#
_entry.id   eba172829a46936e2c89fff41ef8c645
#
_cell.length_a   1.000
_cell.length_b   1.000
_cell.length_c   1.000
_cell.angle_alpha   90.00
_cell.angle_beta   90.00
_cell.angle_gamma   90.00
#
_symmetry.space_group_name_H-M   'P 1'
#
loop_
_entity.id
_entity.type
_entity.pdbx_description
1 polymer ?
#
loop_
_entity_poly.entity_id
_entity_poly.type
_entity_poly.pdbx_seq_one_letter_code
_entity_poly.pdbx_strand_id
1 'polypeptide(L)'
;MSSRVIINTLKFCTKEKRNLLYCLDCLGKKYVEQNNRIIVEDQTINCEKDVFYMNVDTRNVVGSQLFSLVNSKLAEIEKQLVFRKEEENKLLILKAQQENALYEARKLKKLDEEYQRDQLRLELEKQSYVDAKKQEIIRIAKEKGYSIEEKLENGKIQLKLIKRIY
;
A
#
# COMPACT_ATOMS: atom_id res chain seq x y z
N MET A 1 37.22 45.43 39.04
CA MET A 1 36.09 45.29 38.06
C MET A 1 35.57 43.90 38.09
N SER A 2 34.34 43.74 38.54
CA SER A 2 33.66 42.46 38.59
C SER A 2 33.18 42.09 37.16
N SER A 3 33.87 41.20 36.47
CA SER A 3 33.41 40.74 35.17
C SER A 3 32.25 39.78 35.34
N ARG A 4 31.06 40.21 34.95
CA ARG A 4 29.87 39.35 34.94
C ARG A 4 30.06 38.19 33.97
N VAL A 5 30.05 36.98 34.47
CA VAL A 5 29.98 35.75 33.64
C VAL A 5 28.56 35.57 33.18
N ILE A 6 28.32 35.56 31.90
CA ILE A 6 27.03 35.28 31.28
C ILE A 6 27.02 33.84 30.85
N ILE A 7 26.13 33.04 31.41
CA ILE A 7 25.93 31.66 31.02
C ILE A 7 24.75 31.60 30.06
N ASN A 8 24.96 31.08 28.87
CA ASN A 8 23.95 30.86 27.87
C ASN A 8 23.56 29.39 27.87
N THR A 9 22.23 29.12 27.91
CA THR A 9 21.70 27.79 27.72
C THR A 9 21.40 27.53 26.25
N LEU A 10 22.17 26.65 25.65
CA LEU A 10 22.03 26.26 24.25
C LEU A 10 21.33 24.92 24.12
N LYS A 11 20.19 24.89 23.43
CA LYS A 11 19.36 23.68 23.26
C LYS A 11 19.65 23.03 21.92
N PHE A 12 19.84 21.72 21.93
CA PHE A 12 19.97 20.92 20.73
C PHE A 12 18.64 20.71 20.02
N CYS A 13 18.67 20.54 18.72
CA CYS A 13 17.46 20.37 17.90
C CYS A 13 16.82 18.99 18.01
N THR A 14 17.49 17.99 18.59
CA THR A 14 16.92 16.64 18.75
C THR A 14 16.20 16.49 20.08
N LYS A 15 15.17 15.63 20.09
CA LYS A 15 14.46 15.16 21.29
C LYS A 15 14.82 13.71 21.66
N GLU A 16 15.58 13.03 20.81
CA GLU A 16 15.95 11.62 21.00
C GLU A 16 17.42 11.47 21.35
N LYS A 17 17.69 10.87 22.51
CA LYS A 17 19.05 10.58 22.98
C LYS A 17 19.83 9.76 21.95
N ARG A 18 19.18 8.79 21.30
CA ARG A 18 19.79 7.95 20.26
C ARG A 18 20.40 8.77 19.12
N ASN A 19 19.68 9.78 18.65
CA ASN A 19 20.14 10.64 17.57
C ASN A 19 21.36 11.48 18.00
N LEU A 20 21.36 11.96 19.24
CA LEU A 20 22.50 12.70 19.79
C LEU A 20 23.74 11.81 19.89
N LEU A 21 23.62 10.61 20.44
CA LEU A 21 24.73 9.66 20.55
C LEU A 21 25.25 9.27 19.17
N TYR A 22 24.36 8.93 18.24
CA TYR A 22 24.73 8.64 16.87
C TYR A 22 25.45 9.82 16.19
N CYS A 23 25.02 11.04 16.44
CA CYS A 23 25.69 12.23 15.95
C CYS A 23 27.13 12.36 16.50
N LEU A 24 27.31 12.13 17.81
CA LEU A 24 28.63 12.15 18.44
C LEU A 24 29.55 11.09 17.86
N ASP A 25 29.04 9.89 17.63
CA ASP A 25 29.79 8.80 16.99
C ASP A 25 30.17 9.16 15.56
N CYS A 26 29.28 9.75 14.76
CA CYS A 26 29.57 10.23 13.40
C CYS A 26 30.68 11.32 13.37
N LEU A 27 30.72 12.13 14.41
CA LEU A 27 31.77 13.19 14.57
C LEU A 27 33.06 12.66 15.17
N GLY A 28 33.13 11.37 15.54
CA GLY A 28 34.29 10.76 16.19
C GLY A 28 34.55 11.29 17.60
N LYS A 29 33.53 11.84 18.27
CA LYS A 29 33.68 12.41 19.61
C LYS A 29 33.51 11.31 20.66
N LYS A 30 34.48 11.24 21.58
CA LYS A 30 34.39 10.34 22.74
C LYS A 30 33.49 10.97 23.78
N TYR A 31 32.57 10.19 24.33
CA TYR A 31 31.63 10.62 25.36
C TYR A 31 31.47 9.59 26.46
N VAL A 32 31.02 10.06 27.61
CA VAL A 32 30.66 9.22 28.77
C VAL A 32 29.26 9.59 29.20
N GLU A 33 28.41 8.57 29.35
CA GLU A 33 27.06 8.75 29.83
C GLU A 33 27.03 8.62 31.35
N GLN A 34 26.45 9.60 32.02
CA GLN A 34 26.23 9.60 33.48
C GLN A 34 24.80 10.06 33.80
N ASN A 35 23.93 9.13 34.19
CA ASN A 35 22.54 9.42 34.53
C ASN A 35 21.83 10.30 33.46
N ASN A 36 21.59 11.56 33.79
CA ASN A 36 20.96 12.55 32.91
C ASN A 36 21.97 13.51 32.23
N ARG A 37 23.22 13.09 32.07
CA ARG A 37 24.27 13.91 31.48
C ARG A 37 25.11 13.09 30.52
N ILE A 38 25.58 13.75 29.47
CA ILE A 38 26.53 13.21 28.52
C ILE A 38 27.75 14.13 28.57
N ILE A 39 28.90 13.60 28.90
CA ILE A 39 30.16 14.37 28.99
C ILE A 39 30.96 14.11 27.71
N VAL A 40 31.24 15.16 26.97
CA VAL A 40 31.97 15.12 25.70
C VAL A 40 33.13 16.12 25.80
N GLU A 41 34.37 15.65 25.75
CA GLU A 41 35.56 16.49 25.77
C GLU A 41 35.50 17.57 26.89
N ASP A 42 35.23 17.16 28.10
CA ASP A 42 35.07 18.02 29.31
C ASP A 42 33.89 19.00 29.27
N GLN A 43 33.05 18.92 28.27
CA GLN A 43 31.79 19.66 28.19
C GLN A 43 30.61 18.78 28.60
N THR A 44 29.65 19.34 29.33
CA THR A 44 28.49 18.60 29.82
C THR A 44 27.25 18.95 29.03
N ILE A 45 26.63 17.92 28.40
CA ILE A 45 25.30 18.01 27.81
C ILE A 45 24.31 17.48 28.86
N ASN A 46 23.38 18.30 29.27
CA ASN A 46 22.33 17.92 30.22
C ASN A 46 21.10 17.39 29.44
N CYS A 47 20.46 16.38 30.01
CA CYS A 47 19.21 15.81 29.50
C CYS A 47 18.13 16.00 30.54
N GLU A 48 17.07 16.73 30.22
CA GLU A 48 15.92 16.95 31.10
C GLU A 48 14.63 16.87 30.27
N LYS A 49 13.79 15.88 30.57
CA LYS A 49 12.49 15.67 29.90
C LYS A 49 12.57 15.74 28.35
N ASP A 50 13.47 14.97 27.76
CA ASP A 50 13.70 14.92 26.30
C ASP A 50 14.24 16.22 25.69
N VAL A 51 14.76 17.11 26.50
CA VAL A 51 15.48 18.31 26.06
C VAL A 51 16.95 18.14 26.38
N PHE A 52 17.79 18.27 25.36
CA PHE A 52 19.25 18.24 25.49
C PHE A 52 19.79 19.66 25.39
N TYR A 53 20.57 20.07 26.37
CA TYR A 53 21.10 21.43 26.43
C TYR A 53 22.50 21.49 27.04
N MET A 54 23.25 22.50 26.67
CA MET A 54 24.52 22.85 27.27
C MET A 54 24.46 24.26 27.89
N ASN A 55 25.00 24.38 29.07
CA ASN A 55 25.24 25.68 29.67
C ASN A 55 26.68 26.14 29.33
N VAL A 56 26.77 27.13 28.50
CA VAL A 56 28.08 27.62 28.00
C VAL A 56 28.31 29.05 28.46
N ASP A 57 29.44 29.26 29.13
CA ASP A 57 29.92 30.59 29.44
C ASP A 57 30.32 31.32 28.12
N THR A 58 30.02 32.60 28.02
CA THR A 58 30.38 33.44 26.87
C THR A 58 31.87 33.42 26.53
N ARG A 59 32.72 33.03 27.48
CA ARG A 59 34.16 32.87 27.31
C ARG A 59 34.58 31.47 26.87
N ASN A 60 33.69 30.51 26.95
CA ASN A 60 33.95 29.12 26.60
C ASN A 60 33.78 28.90 25.11
N VAL A 61 34.81 29.24 24.34
CA VAL A 61 34.81 29.06 22.88
C VAL A 61 34.69 27.57 22.50
N VAL A 62 35.32 26.67 23.23
CA VAL A 62 35.32 25.23 23.00
C VAL A 62 33.89 24.67 23.12
N GLY A 63 33.16 25.04 24.16
CA GLY A 63 31.78 24.63 24.36
C GLY A 63 30.84 25.16 23.29
N SER A 64 31.01 26.41 22.86
CA SER A 64 30.25 27.02 21.78
C SER A 64 30.50 26.34 20.42
N GLN A 65 31.78 26.03 20.14
CA GLN A 65 32.16 25.34 18.91
C GLN A 65 31.62 23.89 18.87
N LEU A 66 31.72 23.16 19.99
CA LEU A 66 31.18 21.83 20.12
C LEU A 66 29.65 21.81 19.89
N PHE A 67 28.93 22.74 20.54
CA PHE A 67 27.51 22.90 20.35
C PHE A 67 27.15 23.14 18.88
N SER A 68 27.79 24.10 18.21
CA SER A 68 27.53 24.42 16.80
C SER A 68 27.78 23.22 15.89
N LEU A 69 28.88 22.49 16.10
CA LEU A 69 29.24 21.32 15.32
C LEU A 69 28.22 20.20 15.49
N VAL A 70 27.89 19.87 16.74
CA VAL A 70 26.90 18.80 17.06
C VAL A 70 25.53 19.19 16.58
N ASN A 71 25.07 20.42 16.83
CA ASN A 71 23.75 20.87 16.44
C ASN A 71 23.56 20.90 14.91
N SER A 72 24.57 21.33 14.16
CA SER A 72 24.54 21.30 12.69
C SER A 72 24.45 19.87 12.14
N LYS A 73 25.22 18.96 12.73
CA LYS A 73 25.16 17.53 12.32
C LYS A 73 23.85 16.88 12.68
N LEU A 74 23.29 17.21 13.85
CA LEU A 74 21.95 16.75 14.25
C LEU A 74 20.87 17.23 13.28
N ALA A 75 20.93 18.50 12.87
CA ALA A 75 19.97 19.04 11.90
C ALA A 75 20.04 18.30 10.55
N GLU A 76 21.23 17.92 10.11
CA GLU A 76 21.42 17.10 8.92
C GLU A 76 20.81 15.69 9.08
N ILE A 77 21.09 15.03 10.21
CA ILE A 77 20.57 13.70 10.53
C ILE A 77 19.04 13.71 10.57
N GLU A 78 18.44 14.70 11.25
CA GLU A 78 16.97 14.83 11.34
C GLU A 78 16.33 15.01 9.96
N LYS A 79 16.93 15.82 9.08
CA LYS A 79 16.47 15.97 7.69
C LYS A 79 16.52 14.65 6.93
N GLN A 80 17.60 13.87 7.07
CA GLN A 80 17.72 12.57 6.42
C GLN A 80 16.70 11.57 6.94
N LEU A 81 16.41 11.57 8.24
CA LEU A 81 15.38 10.70 8.83
C LEU A 81 13.98 11.05 8.33
N VAL A 82 13.64 12.34 8.25
CA VAL A 82 12.35 12.78 7.69
C VAL A 82 12.24 12.34 6.23
N PHE A 83 13.25 12.57 5.43
CA PHE A 83 13.26 12.17 4.02
C PHE A 83 13.06 10.65 3.84
N ARG A 84 13.79 9.83 4.63
CA ARG A 84 13.59 8.35 4.59
C ARG A 84 12.18 7.94 4.94
N LYS A 85 11.58 8.52 5.99
CA LYS A 85 10.20 8.25 6.37
C LYS A 85 9.20 8.61 5.27
N GLU A 86 9.43 9.74 4.60
CA GLU A 86 8.59 10.15 3.47
C GLU A 86 8.70 9.18 2.28
N GLU A 87 9.90 8.69 1.97
CA GLU A 87 10.11 7.69 0.92
C GLU A 87 9.46 6.35 1.27
N GLU A 88 9.61 5.88 2.51
CA GLU A 88 8.95 4.67 3.00
C GLU A 88 7.42 4.79 2.90
N ASN A 89 6.85 5.93 3.30
CA ASN A 89 5.42 6.19 3.19
C ASN A 89 4.95 6.20 1.73
N LYS A 90 5.69 6.82 0.82
CA LYS A 90 5.39 6.80 -0.62
C LYS A 90 5.38 5.37 -1.17
N LEU A 91 6.35 4.57 -0.77
CA LEU A 91 6.44 3.17 -1.19
C LEU A 91 5.26 2.33 -0.66
N LEU A 92 4.85 2.55 0.60
CA LEU A 92 3.68 1.88 1.19
C LEU A 92 2.38 2.25 0.45
N ILE A 93 2.18 3.53 0.13
CA ILE A 93 1.03 4.01 -0.63
C ILE A 93 1.01 3.36 -2.03
N LEU A 94 2.15 3.31 -2.70
CA LEU A 94 2.26 2.69 -4.02
C LEU A 94 1.90 1.20 -3.99
N LYS A 95 2.40 0.46 -3.00
CA LYS A 95 2.07 -0.96 -2.79
C LYS A 95 0.57 -1.15 -2.56
N ALA A 96 -0.03 -0.34 -1.69
CA ALA A 96 -1.47 -0.40 -1.43
C ALA A 96 -2.31 -0.11 -2.69
N GLN A 97 -1.89 0.85 -3.52
CA GLN A 97 -2.54 1.12 -4.80
C GLN A 97 -2.44 -0.05 -5.77
N GLN A 98 -1.28 -0.70 -5.86
CA GLN A 98 -1.09 -1.88 -6.70
C GLN A 98 -1.94 -3.06 -6.25
N GLU A 99 -2.01 -3.31 -4.94
CA GLU A 99 -2.85 -4.39 -4.37
C GLU A 99 -4.33 -4.13 -4.64
N ASN A 100 -4.80 -2.89 -4.48
CA ASN A 100 -6.18 -2.51 -4.79
C ASN A 100 -6.50 -2.69 -6.28
N ALA A 101 -5.59 -2.28 -7.18
CA ALA A 101 -5.77 -2.47 -8.62
C ALA A 101 -5.85 -3.96 -9.01
N LEU A 102 -5.03 -4.81 -8.40
CA LEU A 102 -5.09 -6.26 -8.59
C LEU A 102 -6.39 -6.88 -8.06
N TYR A 103 -6.87 -6.40 -6.91
CA TYR A 103 -8.14 -6.84 -6.36
C TYR A 103 -9.31 -6.49 -7.27
N GLU A 104 -9.38 -5.25 -7.75
CA GLU A 104 -10.42 -4.80 -8.70
C GLU A 104 -10.38 -5.59 -10.01
N ALA A 105 -9.19 -5.83 -10.56
CA ALA A 105 -9.03 -6.63 -11.78
C ALA A 105 -9.53 -8.07 -11.57
N ARG A 106 -9.24 -8.69 -10.43
CA ARG A 106 -9.73 -10.04 -10.09
C ARG A 106 -11.25 -10.06 -9.93
N LYS A 107 -11.83 -9.02 -9.33
CA LYS A 107 -13.28 -8.89 -9.15
C LYS A 107 -14.00 -8.78 -10.49
N LEU A 108 -13.49 -7.91 -11.40
CA LEU A 108 -14.03 -7.78 -12.75
C LEU A 108 -13.97 -9.08 -13.53
N LYS A 109 -12.85 -9.80 -13.45
CA LYS A 109 -12.70 -11.09 -14.12
C LYS A 109 -13.71 -12.12 -13.63
N LYS A 110 -13.96 -12.19 -12.32
CA LYS A 110 -14.99 -13.10 -11.77
C LYS A 110 -16.39 -12.75 -12.25
N LEU A 111 -16.73 -11.46 -12.29
CA LEU A 111 -18.03 -11.01 -12.80
C LEU A 111 -18.23 -11.38 -14.28
N ASP A 112 -17.18 -11.22 -15.10
CA ASP A 112 -17.23 -11.60 -16.50
C ASP A 112 -17.40 -13.12 -16.67
N GLU A 113 -16.67 -13.92 -15.90
CA GLU A 113 -16.81 -15.37 -15.88
C GLU A 113 -18.22 -15.82 -15.46
N GLU A 114 -18.81 -15.16 -14.46
CA GLU A 114 -20.21 -15.43 -14.02
C GLU A 114 -21.20 -15.08 -15.13
N TYR A 115 -21.03 -13.92 -15.75
CA TYR A 115 -21.86 -13.49 -16.86
C TYR A 115 -21.82 -14.49 -18.03
N GLN A 116 -20.62 -14.92 -18.40
CA GLN A 116 -20.46 -15.92 -19.49
C GLN A 116 -21.12 -17.27 -19.15
N ARG A 117 -21.01 -17.72 -17.88
CA ARG A 117 -21.67 -18.94 -17.43
C ARG A 117 -23.20 -18.81 -17.49
N ASP A 118 -23.75 -17.66 -17.09
CA ASP A 118 -25.18 -17.42 -17.13
C ASP A 118 -25.69 -17.35 -18.58
N GLN A 119 -24.95 -16.72 -19.48
CA GLN A 119 -25.29 -16.73 -20.91
C GLN A 119 -25.32 -18.15 -21.49
N LEU A 120 -24.29 -18.94 -21.20
CA LEU A 120 -24.21 -20.33 -21.65
C LEU A 120 -25.38 -21.15 -21.09
N ARG A 121 -25.73 -20.96 -19.81
CA ARG A 121 -26.87 -21.66 -19.20
C ARG A 121 -28.16 -21.28 -19.89
N LEU A 122 -28.42 -20.01 -20.16
CA LEU A 122 -29.62 -19.55 -20.87
C LEU A 122 -29.71 -20.11 -22.30
N GLU A 123 -28.60 -20.22 -23.01
CA GLU A 123 -28.55 -20.83 -24.33
C GLU A 123 -28.90 -22.32 -24.27
N LEU A 124 -28.34 -23.06 -23.30
CA LEU A 124 -28.63 -24.47 -23.10
C LEU A 124 -30.10 -24.70 -22.73
N GLU A 125 -30.68 -23.86 -21.89
CA GLU A 125 -32.09 -23.91 -21.51
C GLU A 125 -33.02 -23.68 -22.74
N LYS A 126 -32.67 -22.67 -23.57
CA LYS A 126 -33.39 -22.40 -24.83
C LYS A 126 -33.30 -23.58 -25.78
N GLN A 127 -32.12 -24.15 -25.95
CA GLN A 127 -31.92 -25.32 -26.78
C GLN A 127 -32.74 -26.51 -26.29
N SER A 128 -32.68 -26.81 -25.00
CA SER A 128 -33.44 -27.88 -24.34
C SER A 128 -34.95 -27.70 -24.53
N TYR A 129 -35.44 -26.47 -24.40
CA TYR A 129 -36.85 -26.17 -24.65
C TYR A 129 -37.27 -26.40 -26.09
N VAL A 130 -36.43 -25.95 -27.06
CA VAL A 130 -36.70 -26.18 -28.48
C VAL A 130 -36.70 -27.67 -28.81
N ASP A 131 -35.75 -28.44 -28.28
CA ASP A 131 -35.64 -29.87 -28.49
C ASP A 131 -36.84 -30.61 -27.90
N ALA A 132 -37.28 -30.23 -26.69
CA ALA A 132 -38.47 -30.82 -26.06
C ALA A 132 -39.74 -30.53 -26.89
N LYS A 133 -39.92 -29.31 -27.36
CA LYS A 133 -41.03 -28.93 -28.24
C LYS A 133 -41.00 -29.67 -29.57
N LYS A 134 -39.83 -29.82 -30.16
CA LYS A 134 -39.62 -30.60 -31.37
C LYS A 134 -40.04 -32.05 -31.16
N GLN A 135 -39.62 -32.69 -30.08
CA GLN A 135 -39.98 -34.07 -29.77
C GLN A 135 -41.50 -34.23 -29.53
N GLU A 136 -42.13 -33.27 -28.87
CA GLU A 136 -43.60 -33.27 -28.66
C GLU A 136 -44.34 -33.20 -29.99
N ILE A 137 -43.91 -32.30 -30.91
CA ILE A 137 -44.52 -32.19 -32.25
C ILE A 137 -44.35 -33.50 -33.03
N ILE A 138 -43.18 -34.11 -33.02
CA ILE A 138 -42.88 -35.37 -33.68
C ILE A 138 -43.80 -36.49 -33.13
N ARG A 139 -43.98 -36.58 -31.84
CA ARG A 139 -44.84 -37.55 -31.20
C ARG A 139 -46.29 -37.41 -31.66
N ILE A 140 -46.85 -36.19 -31.57
CA ILE A 140 -48.22 -35.90 -31.98
C ILE A 140 -48.44 -36.19 -33.48
N ALA A 141 -47.51 -35.82 -34.31
CA ALA A 141 -47.59 -36.05 -35.74
C ALA A 141 -47.59 -37.55 -36.07
N LYS A 142 -46.76 -38.35 -35.42
CA LYS A 142 -46.74 -39.82 -35.57
C LYS A 142 -48.06 -40.46 -35.13
N GLU A 143 -48.60 -40.03 -33.99
CA GLU A 143 -49.90 -40.51 -33.49
C GLU A 143 -51.04 -40.24 -34.49
N LYS A 144 -50.96 -39.12 -35.22
CA LYS A 144 -51.95 -38.75 -36.25
C LYS A 144 -51.64 -39.33 -37.67
N GLY A 145 -50.62 -40.17 -37.78
CA GLY A 145 -50.27 -40.83 -39.03
C GLY A 145 -49.52 -39.96 -40.05
N TYR A 146 -48.89 -38.88 -39.60
CA TYR A 146 -48.04 -38.07 -40.49
C TYR A 146 -46.60 -38.58 -40.45
N SER A 147 -45.93 -38.54 -41.61
CA SER A 147 -44.47 -38.62 -41.66
C SER A 147 -43.85 -37.20 -41.56
N ILE A 148 -42.67 -37.12 -40.98
CA ILE A 148 -42.03 -35.85 -40.70
C ILE A 148 -40.70 -35.77 -41.47
N GLU A 149 -40.53 -34.73 -42.26
CA GLU A 149 -39.25 -34.37 -42.84
C GLU A 149 -38.70 -33.14 -42.15
N GLU A 150 -37.44 -33.22 -41.75
CA GLU A 150 -36.73 -32.12 -41.13
C GLU A 150 -35.87 -31.39 -42.19
N LYS A 151 -36.05 -30.08 -42.33
CA LYS A 151 -35.24 -29.25 -43.20
C LYS A 151 -34.58 -28.12 -42.39
N LEU A 152 -33.32 -27.85 -42.66
CA LEU A 152 -32.64 -26.71 -42.12
C LEU A 152 -32.65 -25.61 -43.18
N GLU A 153 -33.39 -24.52 -42.98
CA GLU A 153 -33.37 -23.34 -43.86
C GLU A 153 -33.06 -22.09 -43.05
N ASN A 154 -32.06 -21.33 -43.48
CA ASN A 154 -31.65 -20.06 -42.86
C ASN A 154 -31.36 -20.19 -41.34
N GLY A 155 -30.74 -21.30 -40.92
CA GLY A 155 -30.44 -21.54 -39.51
C GLY A 155 -31.65 -21.89 -38.63
N LYS A 156 -32.82 -22.10 -39.24
CA LYS A 156 -34.02 -22.51 -38.54
C LYS A 156 -34.42 -23.94 -38.96
N ILE A 157 -34.77 -24.73 -37.97
CA ILE A 157 -35.30 -26.11 -38.20
C ILE A 157 -36.75 -25.97 -38.58
N GLN A 158 -37.11 -26.46 -39.76
CA GLN A 158 -38.50 -26.57 -40.24
C GLN A 158 -38.88 -28.02 -40.23
N LEU A 159 -40.03 -28.34 -39.58
CA LEU A 159 -40.64 -29.66 -39.61
C LEU A 159 -41.75 -29.67 -40.64
N LYS A 160 -41.58 -30.45 -41.73
CA LYS A 160 -42.60 -30.65 -42.74
C LYS A 160 -43.38 -31.90 -42.43
N LEU A 161 -44.69 -31.75 -42.23
CA LEU A 161 -45.61 -32.85 -42.00
C LEU A 161 -46.16 -33.36 -43.35
N ILE A 162 -45.97 -34.62 -43.64
CA ILE A 162 -46.45 -35.27 -44.88
C ILE A 162 -47.53 -36.31 -44.47
N LYS A 163 -48.74 -36.08 -44.92
CA LYS A 163 -49.81 -37.07 -44.72
C LYS A 163 -49.73 -38.16 -45.79
N ARG A 164 -49.53 -39.41 -45.41
CA ARG A 164 -49.67 -40.52 -46.31
C ARG A 164 -51.17 -40.81 -46.51
N ILE A 165 -51.64 -40.54 -47.72
CA ILE A 165 -52.95 -40.93 -48.14
C ILE A 165 -52.82 -42.34 -48.81
N TYR A 166 -53.34 -43.36 -48.18
CA TYR A 166 -53.42 -44.68 -48.77
C TYR A 166 -54.70 -44.77 -49.56
#